data_536490847a7d8003d1aeac5fb544f85f
#
_entry.id   536490847a7d8003d1aeac5fb544f85f
#
_cell.length_a   1.000
_cell.length_b   1.000
_cell.length_c   1.000
_cell.angle_alpha   90.00
_cell.angle_beta   90.00
_cell.angle_gamma   90.00
#
_symmetry.space_group_name_H-M   'P 1'
#
loop_
_entity.id
_entity.type
_entity.pdbx_description
1 polymer ?
#
loop_
_entity_poly.entity_id
_entity_poly.type
_entity_poly.pdbx_seq_one_letter_code
_entity_poly.pdbx_strand_id
1 'polypeptide(L)'
;MQSVALVFFLLGLLFTGVLGTETRLLFFWPGAALLGLAGLVATLRWRLRVLFPPSDICLATSVLFTGYVASRAWLSPVAAYAREDLFILAGAWVVYMLTVTAASHPRWRVAIFAVLLTLVLGNLVVGFIHLSGNWQFHVVPFFLRSATEGRIGGFFANPNHLGAFFSMVLFLAAGFLCFGRGGAALKMCLGFLIISMMIGVALTASRGALTGLAIGAALFSLLALGIVWQTQRHLFWSLLGGGLVVSVLGGAVLWKVNEEYLRGREITSPMANDVRLEIWQAALAQHAQSPWVGAGSRMFYDGSVQYRSEKLPAYAGEALFAHNEYLQMLADYGWVGLVLLVLVIMAHAWNGLAFIGWFTRHRFLQTGRLMSNHLAFCLGALAALTAMLVHAIFEFQFHVAAPTLTAALLLGLLANPGFEGSERRSLRLPPVRLMTKILLGLASVLLITGPWFYGLSDYHVAKAQIAEAQKDAFEQSQELNAAVDKDPMNPEARYLRGLSLLGKLRADQRTPNHPVLKRATEDLAQAVKLNPHHYLYALALADAYDAQSRHQEALEQLHRALILAPLHEESRMALAVHWHRLGQFEKAEAAYLWAGEAKAMNEEGSSRWIDNYRLLLQHVALIRQSPPSN
;
A
#
# COMPACT_ATOMS: atom_id res chain seq x y z
N MET A 1 -3.86 -28.35 18.16
CA MET A 1 -3.64 -27.89 16.78
C MET A 1 -4.47 -26.62 16.43
N GLN A 2 -5.82 -26.58 16.61
CA GLN A 2 -6.58 -25.35 16.29
C GLN A 2 -6.13 -24.14 17.12
N SER A 3 -5.88 -24.32 18.43
CA SER A 3 -5.34 -23.26 19.28
C SER A 3 -3.93 -22.82 18.85
N VAL A 4 -3.09 -23.75 18.38
CA VAL A 4 -1.74 -23.44 17.85
C VAL A 4 -1.84 -22.58 16.59
N ALA A 5 -2.70 -22.97 15.64
CA ALA A 5 -2.94 -22.14 14.45
C ALA A 5 -3.40 -20.71 14.80
N LEU A 6 -4.28 -20.60 15.81
CA LEU A 6 -4.80 -19.30 16.24
C LEU A 6 -3.77 -18.47 17.02
N VAL A 7 -2.84 -19.10 17.75
CA VAL A 7 -1.72 -18.37 18.37
C VAL A 7 -0.80 -17.79 17.30
N PHE A 8 -0.38 -18.59 16.29
CA PHE A 8 0.40 -18.06 15.16
C PHE A 8 -0.35 -16.98 14.40
N PHE A 9 -1.67 -17.12 14.25
CA PHE A 9 -2.51 -16.12 13.63
C PHE A 9 -2.51 -14.79 14.38
N LEU A 10 -2.70 -14.80 15.71
CA LEU A 10 -2.67 -13.60 16.54
C LEU A 10 -1.30 -12.93 16.54
N LEU A 11 -0.23 -13.73 16.62
CA LEU A 11 1.15 -13.22 16.50
C LEU A 11 1.40 -12.64 15.11
N GLY A 12 0.95 -13.32 14.05
CA GLY A 12 1.07 -12.81 12.67
C GLY A 12 0.37 -11.47 12.47
N LEU A 13 -0.84 -11.31 13.03
CA LEU A 13 -1.54 -10.01 13.02
C LEU A 13 -0.78 -8.95 13.82
N LEU A 14 -0.25 -9.29 14.99
CA LEU A 14 0.51 -8.37 15.83
C LEU A 14 1.79 -7.90 15.11
N PHE A 15 2.58 -8.84 14.60
CA PHE A 15 3.82 -8.50 13.88
C PHE A 15 3.55 -7.71 12.61
N THR A 16 2.53 -8.06 11.83
CA THR A 16 2.14 -7.27 10.66
C THR A 16 1.65 -5.88 11.05
N GLY A 17 0.90 -5.74 12.14
CA GLY A 17 0.40 -4.44 12.60
C GLY A 17 1.48 -3.51 13.15
N VAL A 18 2.64 -4.03 13.56
CA VAL A 18 3.80 -3.23 14.00
C VAL A 18 4.79 -2.99 12.87
N LEU A 19 5.10 -4.02 12.07
CA LEU A 19 6.14 -3.98 11.05
C LEU A 19 5.60 -3.72 9.65
N GLY A 20 4.53 -4.42 9.22
CA GLY A 20 3.96 -4.35 7.88
C GLY A 20 3.13 -3.07 7.63
N THR A 21 3.62 -1.94 8.06
CA THR A 21 2.99 -0.61 8.06
C THR A 21 3.57 0.31 6.99
N GLU A 22 4.42 -0.24 6.14
CA GLU A 22 5.02 0.35 4.95
C GLU A 22 4.79 -0.56 3.73
N THR A 23 5.07 -0.07 2.53
CA THR A 23 4.83 -0.78 1.26
C THR A 23 5.84 -1.88 0.98
N ARG A 24 7.08 -1.78 1.45
CA ARG A 24 8.14 -2.76 1.19
C ARG A 24 7.86 -4.10 1.89
N LEU A 25 8.00 -5.20 1.17
CA LEU A 25 7.80 -6.56 1.70
C LEU A 25 8.74 -6.91 2.85
N LEU A 26 9.94 -6.29 2.91
CA LEU A 26 10.90 -6.48 4.00
C LEU A 26 10.23 -6.44 5.38
N PHE A 27 9.35 -5.49 5.59
CA PHE A 27 8.67 -5.29 6.87
C PHE A 27 7.48 -6.24 7.08
N PHE A 28 6.98 -6.84 6.01
CA PHE A 28 5.90 -7.83 6.09
C PHE A 28 6.41 -9.25 6.38
N TRP A 29 7.64 -9.61 6.00
CA TRP A 29 8.15 -10.97 6.08
C TRP A 29 7.98 -11.66 7.44
N PRO A 30 8.24 -11.03 8.60
CA PRO A 30 8.03 -11.69 9.91
C PRO A 30 6.57 -12.05 10.16
N GLY A 31 5.64 -11.13 9.86
CA GLY A 31 4.21 -11.38 9.96
C GLY A 31 3.74 -12.43 8.97
N ALA A 32 4.23 -12.38 7.73
CA ALA A 32 3.92 -13.33 6.66
C ALA A 32 4.27 -14.77 7.05
N ALA A 33 5.48 -15.00 7.57
CA ALA A 33 5.90 -16.33 8.02
C ALA A 33 4.97 -16.90 9.10
N LEU A 34 4.60 -16.10 10.09
CA LEU A 34 3.69 -16.49 11.17
C LEU A 34 2.28 -16.79 10.64
N LEU A 35 1.76 -15.97 9.72
CA LEU A 35 0.48 -16.21 9.05
C LEU A 35 0.52 -17.47 8.19
N GLY A 36 1.62 -17.70 7.47
CA GLY A 36 1.84 -18.93 6.72
C GLY A 36 1.81 -20.18 7.60
N LEU A 37 2.49 -20.15 8.76
CA LEU A 37 2.44 -21.23 9.74
C LEU A 37 1.02 -21.44 10.27
N ALA A 38 0.29 -20.36 10.58
CA ALA A 38 -1.09 -20.43 11.02
C ALA A 38 -1.99 -21.13 9.99
N GLY A 39 -1.91 -20.71 8.73
CA GLY A 39 -2.68 -21.28 7.63
C GLY A 39 -2.30 -22.74 7.33
N LEU A 40 -1.00 -23.08 7.36
CA LEU A 40 -0.54 -24.45 7.15
C LEU A 40 -1.06 -25.40 8.24
N VAL A 41 -0.94 -25.03 9.52
CA VAL A 41 -1.48 -25.82 10.64
C VAL A 41 -3.01 -25.95 10.53
N ALA A 42 -3.70 -24.94 10.02
CA ALA A 42 -5.15 -25.00 9.79
C ALA A 42 -5.52 -25.93 8.63
N THR A 43 -4.75 -25.95 7.52
CA THR A 43 -4.99 -26.82 6.35
C THR A 43 -4.73 -28.28 6.65
N LEU A 44 -3.67 -28.61 7.40
CA LEU A 44 -3.35 -29.96 7.82
C LEU A 44 -4.45 -30.60 8.67
N ARG A 45 -5.33 -29.79 9.25
CA ARG A 45 -6.51 -30.26 9.95
C ARG A 45 -7.72 -30.28 9.00
N TRP A 46 -8.02 -31.44 8.45
CA TRP A 46 -9.12 -31.64 7.50
C TRP A 46 -10.50 -31.19 8.00
N ARG A 47 -10.72 -31.14 9.33
CA ARG A 47 -11.99 -30.75 9.97
C ARG A 47 -11.77 -29.60 10.94
N LEU A 48 -11.71 -28.36 10.46
CA LEU A 48 -11.84 -27.18 11.32
C LEU A 48 -13.28 -27.17 11.90
N ARG A 49 -13.39 -27.07 13.22
CA ARG A 49 -14.69 -26.85 13.86
C ARG A 49 -15.12 -25.41 13.57
N VAL A 50 -15.98 -25.26 12.59
CA VAL A 50 -16.63 -23.99 12.26
C VAL A 50 -17.94 -23.93 13.05
N LEU A 51 -18.09 -22.91 13.88
CA LEU A 51 -19.28 -22.78 14.74
C LEU A 51 -20.53 -22.43 13.94
N PHE A 52 -20.36 -21.60 12.90
CA PHE A 52 -21.42 -21.17 12.00
C PHE A 52 -20.94 -21.31 10.54
N PRO A 53 -21.83 -21.75 9.62
CA PRO A 53 -21.44 -21.88 8.22
C PRO A 53 -21.21 -20.49 7.59
N PRO A 54 -20.10 -20.30 6.85
CA PRO A 54 -19.87 -19.09 6.09
C PRO A 54 -20.80 -18.96 4.89
N SER A 55 -20.91 -17.75 4.34
CA SER A 55 -21.62 -17.49 3.09
C SER A 55 -20.81 -18.01 1.90
N ASP A 56 -21.36 -19.00 1.17
CA ASP A 56 -20.70 -19.55 -0.02
C ASP A 56 -20.58 -18.51 -1.15
N ILE A 57 -21.48 -17.51 -1.21
CA ILE A 57 -21.39 -16.39 -2.17
C ILE A 57 -20.19 -15.50 -1.83
N CYS A 58 -19.98 -15.16 -0.56
CA CYS A 58 -18.81 -14.41 -0.13
C CYS A 58 -17.51 -15.18 -0.45
N LEU A 59 -17.49 -16.49 -0.19
CA LEU A 59 -16.36 -17.34 -0.54
C LEU A 59 -16.12 -17.40 -2.04
N ALA A 60 -17.18 -17.56 -2.84
CA ALA A 60 -17.06 -17.64 -4.31
C ALA A 60 -16.51 -16.36 -4.92
N THR A 61 -17.05 -15.20 -4.54
CA THR A 61 -16.56 -13.91 -5.03
C THR A 61 -15.11 -13.67 -4.62
N SER A 62 -14.74 -14.02 -3.38
CA SER A 62 -13.35 -13.90 -2.89
C SER A 62 -12.40 -14.86 -3.62
N VAL A 63 -12.82 -16.10 -3.95
CA VAL A 63 -12.02 -17.04 -4.76
C VAL A 63 -11.79 -16.50 -6.16
N LEU A 64 -12.84 -15.99 -6.80
CA LEU A 64 -12.73 -15.42 -8.16
C LEU A 64 -11.79 -14.21 -8.18
N PHE A 65 -11.94 -13.28 -7.24
CA PHE A 65 -11.07 -12.11 -7.14
C PHE A 65 -9.61 -12.52 -6.86
N THR A 66 -9.37 -13.36 -5.85
CA THR A 66 -8.02 -13.84 -5.49
C THR A 66 -7.38 -14.60 -6.65
N GLY A 67 -8.12 -15.48 -7.32
CA GLY A 67 -7.63 -16.23 -8.48
C GLY A 67 -7.28 -15.31 -9.66
N TYR A 68 -8.10 -14.30 -9.93
CA TYR A 68 -7.83 -13.32 -10.98
C TYR A 68 -6.57 -12.50 -10.68
N VAL A 69 -6.48 -11.88 -9.50
CA VAL A 69 -5.31 -11.07 -9.10
C VAL A 69 -4.04 -11.91 -9.10
N ALA A 70 -4.08 -13.13 -8.56
CA ALA A 70 -2.94 -14.05 -8.57
C ALA A 70 -2.51 -14.43 -9.99
N SER A 71 -3.45 -14.71 -10.90
CA SER A 71 -3.13 -15.02 -12.30
C SER A 71 -2.52 -13.81 -13.03
N ARG A 72 -3.05 -12.61 -12.80
CA ARG A 72 -2.50 -11.38 -13.38
C ARG A 72 -1.11 -11.05 -12.83
N ALA A 73 -0.88 -11.28 -11.55
CA ALA A 73 0.44 -11.13 -10.94
C ALA A 73 1.45 -12.15 -11.51
N TRP A 74 1.04 -13.40 -11.70
CA TRP A 74 1.89 -14.42 -12.34
C TRP A 74 2.26 -14.06 -13.78
N LEU A 75 1.34 -13.44 -14.53
CA LEU A 75 1.52 -13.00 -15.91
C LEU A 75 2.03 -11.55 -16.04
N SER A 76 2.39 -10.90 -14.94
CA SER A 76 2.87 -9.52 -14.96
C SER A 76 4.19 -9.39 -15.70
N PRO A 77 4.39 -8.30 -16.48
CA PRO A 77 5.65 -8.04 -17.18
C PRO A 77 6.86 -7.97 -16.26
N VAL A 78 6.68 -7.57 -15.00
CA VAL A 78 7.75 -7.43 -14.01
C VAL A 78 7.45 -8.30 -12.80
N ALA A 79 8.06 -9.48 -12.75
CA ALA A 79 7.84 -10.46 -11.68
C ALA A 79 8.23 -9.92 -10.27
N ALA A 80 9.24 -9.06 -10.19
CA ALA A 80 9.68 -8.46 -8.92
C ALA A 80 8.59 -7.60 -8.29
N TYR A 81 7.87 -6.80 -9.08
CA TYR A 81 6.76 -5.98 -8.59
C TYR A 81 5.53 -6.82 -8.23
N ALA A 82 5.22 -7.81 -9.08
CA ALA A 82 4.08 -8.69 -8.87
C ALA A 82 4.18 -9.52 -7.57
N ARG A 83 5.41 -9.81 -7.11
CA ARG A 83 5.64 -10.46 -5.81
C ARG A 83 4.95 -9.76 -4.67
N GLU A 84 5.00 -8.44 -4.64
CA GLU A 84 4.43 -7.64 -3.54
C GLU A 84 2.92 -7.86 -3.43
N ASP A 85 2.19 -7.82 -4.54
CA ASP A 85 0.75 -8.10 -4.53
C ASP A 85 0.45 -9.56 -4.19
N LEU A 86 1.23 -10.52 -4.70
CA LEU A 86 1.03 -11.93 -4.41
C LEU A 86 1.19 -12.25 -2.91
N PHE A 87 2.20 -11.69 -2.25
CA PHE A 87 2.43 -11.96 -0.83
C PHE A 87 1.41 -11.25 0.07
N ILE A 88 1.04 -10.00 -0.24
CA ILE A 88 -0.01 -9.29 0.49
C ILE A 88 -1.37 -10.00 0.30
N LEU A 89 -1.70 -10.40 -0.93
CA LEU A 89 -2.91 -11.17 -1.25
C LEU A 89 -2.94 -12.52 -0.52
N ALA A 90 -1.82 -13.25 -0.49
CA ALA A 90 -1.70 -14.51 0.25
C ALA A 90 -1.92 -14.30 1.75
N GLY A 91 -1.33 -13.25 2.34
CA GLY A 91 -1.57 -12.87 3.73
C GLY A 91 -3.03 -12.53 4.00
N ALA A 92 -3.63 -11.71 3.14
CA ALA A 92 -5.05 -11.36 3.20
C ALA A 92 -5.96 -12.59 3.10
N TRP A 93 -5.64 -13.53 2.20
CA TRP A 93 -6.37 -14.78 2.06
C TRP A 93 -6.30 -15.65 3.32
N VAL A 94 -5.11 -15.80 3.91
CA VAL A 94 -4.95 -16.54 5.18
C VAL A 94 -5.74 -15.89 6.30
N VAL A 95 -5.64 -14.57 6.46
CA VAL A 95 -6.40 -13.82 7.50
C VAL A 95 -7.90 -13.97 7.29
N TYR A 96 -8.37 -13.80 6.06
CA TYR A 96 -9.78 -13.98 5.70
C TYR A 96 -10.28 -15.39 6.05
N MET A 97 -9.59 -16.43 5.58
CA MET A 97 -9.99 -17.82 5.79
C MET A 97 -9.95 -18.26 7.24
N LEU A 98 -8.94 -17.83 8.01
CA LEU A 98 -8.89 -18.13 9.44
C LEU A 98 -9.98 -17.40 10.23
N THR A 99 -10.32 -16.17 9.85
CA THR A 99 -11.43 -15.42 10.45
C THR A 99 -12.78 -16.08 10.17
N VAL A 100 -12.99 -16.52 8.94
CA VAL A 100 -14.23 -17.21 8.51
C VAL A 100 -14.39 -18.57 9.21
N THR A 101 -13.29 -19.28 9.48
CA THR A 101 -13.30 -20.68 9.93
C THR A 101 -12.84 -20.83 11.39
N ALA A 102 -11.54 -20.86 11.63
CA ALA A 102 -10.95 -21.21 12.90
C ALA A 102 -11.30 -20.21 14.03
N ALA A 103 -11.40 -18.92 13.68
CA ALA A 103 -11.77 -17.84 14.58
C ALA A 103 -13.29 -17.55 14.60
N SER A 104 -14.14 -18.42 14.06
CA SER A 104 -15.60 -18.25 14.11
C SER A 104 -16.18 -18.32 15.54
N HIS A 105 -15.45 -18.92 16.48
CA HIS A 105 -15.86 -18.97 17.89
C HIS A 105 -15.68 -17.60 18.57
N PRO A 106 -16.65 -17.10 19.37
CA PRO A 106 -16.64 -15.76 19.98
C PRO A 106 -15.35 -15.41 20.75
N ARG A 107 -14.79 -16.37 21.51
CA ARG A 107 -13.55 -16.15 22.27
C ARG A 107 -12.37 -15.71 21.39
N TRP A 108 -12.25 -16.29 20.21
CA TRP A 108 -11.16 -15.97 19.28
C TRP A 108 -11.36 -14.63 18.59
N ARG A 109 -12.61 -14.27 18.27
CA ARG A 109 -12.95 -12.92 17.78
C ARG A 109 -12.61 -11.84 18.80
N VAL A 110 -12.88 -12.11 20.09
CA VAL A 110 -12.49 -11.21 21.18
C VAL A 110 -10.96 -11.14 21.29
N ALA A 111 -10.24 -12.26 21.17
CA ALA A 111 -8.78 -12.26 21.18
C ALA A 111 -8.17 -11.47 20.00
N ILE A 112 -8.72 -11.63 18.78
CA ILE A 112 -8.34 -10.81 17.62
C ILE A 112 -8.59 -9.31 17.90
N PHE A 113 -9.75 -8.99 18.44
CA PHE A 113 -10.09 -7.62 18.79
C PHE A 113 -9.14 -7.05 19.86
N ALA A 114 -8.75 -7.85 20.85
CA ALA A 114 -7.73 -7.46 21.83
C ALA A 114 -6.38 -7.15 21.17
N VAL A 115 -5.93 -7.94 20.19
CA VAL A 115 -4.71 -7.64 19.42
C VAL A 115 -4.84 -6.30 18.69
N LEU A 116 -5.97 -6.02 18.03
CA LEU A 116 -6.19 -4.73 17.36
C LEU A 116 -6.16 -3.56 18.35
N LEU A 117 -6.76 -3.71 19.55
CA LEU A 117 -6.71 -2.68 20.59
C LEU A 117 -5.28 -2.49 21.14
N THR A 118 -4.49 -3.56 21.27
CA THR A 118 -3.07 -3.47 21.66
C THR A 118 -2.28 -2.70 20.60
N LEU A 119 -2.53 -2.94 19.33
CA LEU A 119 -1.92 -2.17 18.24
C LEU A 119 -2.34 -0.69 18.26
N VAL A 120 -3.59 -0.39 18.58
CA VAL A 120 -4.06 0.99 18.80
C VAL A 120 -3.27 1.67 19.91
N LEU A 121 -3.13 1.01 21.06
CA LEU A 121 -2.36 1.55 22.19
C LEU A 121 -0.90 1.82 21.81
N GLY A 122 -0.24 0.87 21.13
CA GLY A 122 1.12 1.05 20.63
C GLY A 122 1.25 2.25 19.67
N ASN A 123 0.30 2.38 18.73
CA ASN A 123 0.26 3.51 17.80
C ASN A 123 0.03 4.86 18.51
N LEU A 124 -0.81 4.89 19.55
CA LEU A 124 -1.03 6.10 20.36
C LEU A 124 0.24 6.49 21.13
N VAL A 125 0.96 5.51 21.71
CA VAL A 125 2.24 5.76 22.40
C VAL A 125 3.28 6.34 21.44
N VAL A 126 3.47 5.73 20.28
CA VAL A 126 4.41 6.25 19.26
C VAL A 126 3.94 7.61 18.72
N GLY A 127 2.62 7.79 18.53
CA GLY A 127 2.04 9.08 18.15
C GLY A 127 2.33 10.18 19.18
N PHE A 128 2.30 9.85 20.47
CA PHE A 128 2.68 10.78 21.54
C PHE A 128 4.18 11.15 21.47
N ILE A 129 5.07 10.20 21.18
CA ILE A 129 6.50 10.47 20.97
C ILE A 129 6.68 11.44 19.78
N HIS A 130 5.91 11.27 18.71
CA HIS A 130 5.93 12.23 17.59
C HIS A 130 5.53 13.63 18.06
N LEU A 131 4.42 13.77 18.81
CA LEU A 131 3.98 15.06 19.35
C LEU A 131 4.98 15.72 20.30
N SER A 132 5.84 14.96 20.97
CA SER A 132 6.92 15.48 21.81
C SER A 132 8.11 16.08 21.02
N GLY A 133 8.03 16.13 19.70
CA GLY A 133 9.04 16.71 18.80
C GLY A 133 9.95 15.69 18.11
N ASN A 134 9.85 14.40 18.44
CA ASN A 134 10.64 13.37 17.76
C ASN A 134 9.85 12.76 16.58
N TRP A 135 9.66 13.56 15.53
CA TRP A 135 8.86 13.19 14.35
C TRP A 135 9.39 12.00 13.55
N GLN A 136 10.68 11.72 13.64
CA GLN A 136 11.34 10.63 12.93
C GLN A 136 11.38 9.33 13.72
N PHE A 137 10.92 9.34 14.98
CA PHE A 137 10.95 8.14 15.81
C PHE A 137 10.21 6.98 15.15
N HIS A 138 10.87 5.83 15.09
CA HIS A 138 10.25 4.56 14.72
C HIS A 138 10.83 3.41 15.56
N VAL A 139 10.02 2.38 15.80
CA VAL A 139 10.41 1.19 16.57
C VAL A 139 11.34 0.25 15.80
N VAL A 140 11.45 0.44 14.49
CA VAL A 140 12.28 -0.37 13.58
C VAL A 140 13.38 0.48 12.98
N PRO A 141 14.67 0.10 13.11
CA PRO A 141 15.80 0.96 12.74
C PRO A 141 15.94 1.25 11.24
N PHE A 142 15.41 0.40 10.36
CA PHE A 142 15.51 0.57 8.90
C PHE A 142 14.29 1.24 8.26
N PHE A 143 13.39 1.74 9.09
CA PHE A 143 12.13 2.31 8.64
C PHE A 143 12.30 3.80 8.32
N LEU A 144 12.04 4.16 7.08
CA LEU A 144 12.07 5.56 6.65
C LEU A 144 10.64 6.13 6.74
N ARG A 145 10.44 7.06 7.67
CA ARG A 145 9.22 7.87 7.66
C ARG A 145 9.30 8.93 6.57
N SER A 146 8.22 9.06 5.79
CA SER A 146 8.04 10.26 4.98
C SER A 146 7.97 11.47 5.93
N ALA A 147 8.91 12.42 5.76
CA ALA A 147 9.03 13.59 6.61
C ALA A 147 7.71 14.38 6.62
N THR A 148 7.02 14.35 7.75
CA THR A 148 5.74 15.02 7.94
C THR A 148 5.72 15.61 9.35
N GLU A 149 6.50 16.68 9.54
CA GLU A 149 6.44 17.45 10.77
C GLU A 149 5.00 17.89 11.05
N GLY A 150 4.62 17.86 12.31
CA GLY A 150 3.26 18.22 12.73
C GLY A 150 2.20 17.13 12.56
N ARG A 151 2.54 15.92 12.07
CA ARG A 151 1.57 14.82 11.86
C ARG A 151 2.00 13.54 12.55
N ILE A 152 1.09 12.92 13.30
CA ILE A 152 1.38 11.61 13.89
C ILE A 152 1.28 10.49 12.84
N GLY A 153 2.18 9.51 12.91
CA GLY A 153 2.15 8.32 12.04
C GLY A 153 2.06 7.01 12.82
N GLY A 154 2.30 7.02 14.15
CA GLY A 154 2.37 5.79 14.91
C GLY A 154 3.44 4.85 14.35
N PHE A 155 3.09 3.58 14.14
CA PHE A 155 3.95 2.62 13.46
C PHE A 155 4.00 2.81 11.94
N PHE A 156 3.11 3.61 11.34
CA PHE A 156 3.01 3.77 9.89
C PHE A 156 4.00 4.80 9.35
N ALA A 157 4.59 4.51 8.19
CA ALA A 157 5.41 5.47 7.45
C ALA A 157 4.60 6.68 7.01
N ASN A 158 3.38 6.43 6.51
CA ASN A 158 2.45 7.46 6.06
C ASN A 158 1.33 7.68 7.10
N PRO A 159 1.16 8.91 7.64
CA PRO A 159 0.07 9.25 8.56
C PRO A 159 -1.33 8.92 8.05
N ASN A 160 -1.56 8.95 6.73
CA ASN A 160 -2.86 8.62 6.16
C ASN A 160 -3.25 7.15 6.44
N HIS A 161 -2.28 6.23 6.41
CA HIS A 161 -2.52 4.82 6.71
C HIS A 161 -2.85 4.58 8.18
N LEU A 162 -2.23 5.35 9.10
CA LEU A 162 -2.63 5.34 10.51
C LEU A 162 -4.08 5.79 10.69
N GLY A 163 -4.48 6.87 10.00
CA GLY A 163 -5.87 7.35 10.01
C GLY A 163 -6.87 6.29 9.55
N ALA A 164 -6.52 5.53 8.50
CA ALA A 164 -7.33 4.40 8.04
C ALA A 164 -7.44 3.29 9.09
N PHE A 165 -6.31 2.88 9.66
CA PHE A 165 -6.26 1.83 10.68
C PHE A 165 -7.08 2.22 11.92
N PHE A 166 -6.91 3.44 12.43
CA PHE A 166 -7.70 3.94 13.55
C PHE A 166 -9.19 3.95 13.23
N SER A 167 -9.60 4.42 12.05
CA SER A 167 -11.00 4.43 11.64
C SER A 167 -11.61 3.02 11.60
N MET A 168 -10.88 2.02 11.11
CA MET A 168 -11.35 0.63 11.08
C MET A 168 -11.54 0.06 12.48
N VAL A 169 -10.56 0.22 13.37
CA VAL A 169 -10.63 -0.34 14.73
C VAL A 169 -11.64 0.42 15.59
N LEU A 170 -11.78 1.73 15.38
CA LEU A 170 -12.77 2.58 16.04
C LEU A 170 -14.20 2.04 15.84
N PHE A 171 -14.59 1.70 14.62
CA PHE A 171 -15.94 1.20 14.39
C PHE A 171 -16.17 -0.19 14.97
N LEU A 172 -15.16 -1.06 15.01
CA LEU A 172 -15.25 -2.32 15.76
C LEU A 172 -15.45 -2.06 17.26
N ALA A 173 -14.71 -1.10 17.82
CA ALA A 173 -14.85 -0.70 19.22
C ALA A 173 -16.22 -0.07 19.50
N ALA A 174 -16.72 0.79 18.62
CA ALA A 174 -18.05 1.40 18.72
C ALA A 174 -19.17 0.33 18.66
N GLY A 175 -19.06 -0.64 17.76
CA GLY A 175 -19.96 -1.78 17.70
C GLY A 175 -19.97 -2.56 19.03
N PHE A 176 -18.79 -2.80 19.59
CA PHE A 176 -18.67 -3.52 20.86
C PHE A 176 -19.15 -2.69 22.06
N LEU A 177 -18.91 -1.39 22.06
CA LEU A 177 -19.44 -0.46 23.08
C LEU A 177 -20.97 -0.48 23.11
N CYS A 178 -21.62 -0.40 21.94
CA CYS A 178 -23.07 -0.28 21.83
C CYS A 178 -23.79 -1.63 22.00
N PHE A 179 -23.28 -2.71 21.40
CA PHE A 179 -23.99 -4.00 21.31
C PHE A 179 -23.20 -5.20 21.85
N GLY A 180 -21.94 -5.01 22.23
CA GLY A 180 -21.09 -6.07 22.78
C GLY A 180 -21.46 -6.46 24.21
N ARG A 181 -21.16 -7.74 24.55
CA ARG A 181 -21.27 -8.25 25.90
C ARG A 181 -20.01 -7.87 26.67
N GLY A 182 -20.14 -6.94 27.60
CA GLY A 182 -19.03 -6.49 28.44
C GLY A 182 -19.55 -5.70 29.65
N GLY A 183 -18.80 -5.76 30.75
CA GLY A 183 -19.09 -4.97 31.96
C GLY A 183 -18.81 -3.47 31.73
N ALA A 184 -19.25 -2.64 32.70
CA ALA A 184 -19.09 -1.19 32.65
C ALA A 184 -17.63 -0.76 32.46
N ALA A 185 -16.68 -1.37 33.16
CA ALA A 185 -15.26 -1.04 33.08
C ALA A 185 -14.73 -1.21 31.63
N LEU A 186 -15.05 -2.33 30.95
CA LEU A 186 -14.65 -2.53 29.57
C LEU A 186 -15.27 -1.48 28.64
N LYS A 187 -16.53 -1.15 28.83
CA LYS A 187 -17.23 -0.12 28.05
C LYS A 187 -16.62 1.28 28.25
N MET A 188 -16.22 1.61 29.48
CA MET A 188 -15.51 2.86 29.78
C MET A 188 -14.14 2.90 29.07
N CYS A 189 -13.35 1.81 29.14
CA CYS A 189 -12.08 1.71 28.41
C CYS A 189 -12.27 1.86 26.89
N LEU A 190 -13.28 1.22 26.33
CA LEU A 190 -13.59 1.34 24.89
C LEU A 190 -14.02 2.77 24.53
N GLY A 191 -14.83 3.43 25.35
CA GLY A 191 -15.20 4.84 25.16
C GLY A 191 -13.98 5.75 25.14
N PHE A 192 -13.07 5.58 26.08
CA PHE A 192 -11.81 6.32 26.13
C PHE A 192 -10.95 6.07 24.87
N LEU A 193 -10.80 4.80 24.46
CA LEU A 193 -10.02 4.46 23.26
C LEU A 193 -10.65 5.00 21.98
N ILE A 194 -11.99 5.01 21.86
CA ILE A 194 -12.70 5.62 20.73
C ILE A 194 -12.38 7.11 20.62
N ILE A 195 -12.46 7.85 21.74
CA ILE A 195 -12.12 9.28 21.78
C ILE A 195 -10.64 9.48 21.41
N SER A 196 -9.74 8.68 21.97
CA SER A 196 -8.31 8.73 21.66
C SER A 196 -8.02 8.47 20.16
N MET A 197 -8.72 7.49 19.56
CA MET A 197 -8.60 7.22 18.12
C MET A 197 -9.16 8.35 17.25
N MET A 198 -10.28 8.99 17.66
CA MET A 198 -10.83 10.15 16.96
C MET A 198 -9.84 11.31 16.96
N ILE A 199 -9.26 11.62 18.11
CA ILE A 199 -8.19 12.62 18.24
C ILE A 199 -6.98 12.20 17.39
N GLY A 200 -6.60 10.94 17.45
CA GLY A 200 -5.52 10.38 16.64
C GLY A 200 -5.76 10.56 15.14
N VAL A 201 -6.97 10.28 14.63
CA VAL A 201 -7.33 10.52 13.21
C VAL A 201 -7.20 12.01 12.87
N ALA A 202 -7.67 12.92 13.74
CA ALA A 202 -7.53 14.36 13.54
C ALA A 202 -6.04 14.76 13.45
N LEU A 203 -5.19 14.26 14.36
CA LEU A 203 -3.74 14.55 14.41
C LEU A 203 -2.95 13.92 13.26
N THR A 204 -3.50 12.94 12.53
CA THR A 204 -2.92 12.51 11.26
C THR A 204 -3.07 13.56 10.17
N ALA A 205 -3.97 14.52 10.33
CA ALA A 205 -4.33 15.54 9.35
C ALA A 205 -4.66 14.97 7.96
N SER A 206 -5.22 13.77 7.91
CA SER A 206 -5.64 13.09 6.69
C SER A 206 -7.08 13.45 6.33
N ARG A 207 -7.27 14.27 5.29
CA ARG A 207 -8.62 14.63 4.78
C ARG A 207 -9.42 13.37 4.40
N GLY A 208 -8.78 12.42 3.71
CA GLY A 208 -9.42 11.16 3.32
C GLY A 208 -9.86 10.31 4.52
N ALA A 209 -9.03 10.23 5.59
CA ALA A 209 -9.40 9.51 6.80
C ALA A 209 -10.56 10.16 7.55
N LEU A 210 -10.57 11.50 7.66
CA LEU A 210 -11.67 12.25 8.27
C LEU A 210 -12.98 12.08 7.50
N THR A 211 -12.94 12.16 6.16
CA THR A 211 -14.12 11.93 5.30
C THR A 211 -14.63 10.48 5.45
N GLY A 212 -13.72 9.50 5.41
CA GLY A 212 -14.06 8.10 5.65
C GLY A 212 -14.68 7.86 7.03
N LEU A 213 -14.09 8.45 8.08
CA LEU A 213 -14.62 8.39 9.44
C LEU A 213 -16.04 8.98 9.53
N ALA A 214 -16.29 10.14 8.92
CA ALA A 214 -17.60 10.79 8.93
C ALA A 214 -18.68 9.94 8.23
N ILE A 215 -18.39 9.42 7.03
CA ILE A 215 -19.34 8.59 6.27
C ILE A 215 -19.55 7.23 6.96
N GLY A 216 -18.48 6.62 7.50
CA GLY A 216 -18.59 5.42 8.31
C GLY A 216 -19.44 5.62 9.57
N ALA A 217 -19.29 6.77 10.26
CA ALA A 217 -20.08 7.13 11.42
C ALA A 217 -21.56 7.36 11.07
N ALA A 218 -21.83 7.98 9.92
CA ALA A 218 -23.20 8.14 9.42
C ALA A 218 -23.87 6.77 9.17
N LEU A 219 -23.17 5.84 8.48
CA LEU A 219 -23.70 4.49 8.26
C LEU A 219 -23.85 3.72 9.58
N PHE A 220 -22.86 3.78 10.48
CA PHE A 220 -22.95 3.15 11.80
C PHE A 220 -24.17 3.64 12.56
N SER A 221 -24.38 4.95 12.63
CA SER A 221 -25.51 5.58 13.30
C SER A 221 -26.86 5.19 12.68
N LEU A 222 -26.95 5.19 11.35
CA LEU A 222 -28.14 4.79 10.62
C LEU A 222 -28.54 3.34 10.95
N LEU A 223 -27.56 2.42 10.89
CA LEU A 223 -27.82 1.00 11.18
C LEU A 223 -28.13 0.77 12.67
N ALA A 224 -27.39 1.41 13.58
CA ALA A 224 -27.61 1.31 15.02
C ALA A 224 -28.99 1.85 15.43
N LEU A 225 -29.39 3.02 14.92
CA LEU A 225 -30.72 3.59 15.16
C LEU A 225 -31.82 2.75 14.53
N GLY A 226 -31.59 2.17 13.35
CA GLY A 226 -32.51 1.22 12.72
C GLY A 226 -32.74 -0.04 13.55
N ILE A 227 -31.69 -0.58 14.20
CA ILE A 227 -31.80 -1.70 15.13
C ILE A 227 -32.62 -1.28 16.37
N VAL A 228 -32.30 -0.11 16.96
CA VAL A 228 -33.01 0.39 18.16
C VAL A 228 -34.48 0.69 17.84
N TRP A 229 -34.79 1.27 16.66
CA TRP A 229 -36.16 1.49 16.22
C TRP A 229 -36.97 0.20 16.15
N GLN A 230 -36.37 -0.89 15.67
CA GLN A 230 -37.04 -2.20 15.55
C GLN A 230 -37.17 -2.95 16.88
N THR A 231 -36.28 -2.65 17.87
CA THR A 231 -36.15 -3.44 19.10
C THR A 231 -36.55 -2.68 20.36
N GLN A 232 -36.26 -1.40 20.45
CA GLN A 232 -36.45 -0.55 21.65
C GLN A 232 -36.90 0.86 21.27
N ARG A 233 -38.04 0.97 20.61
CA ARG A 233 -38.56 2.21 19.99
C ARG A 233 -38.65 3.41 20.95
N HIS A 234 -38.82 3.17 22.27
CA HIS A 234 -38.88 4.22 23.27
C HIS A 234 -37.52 4.94 23.48
N LEU A 235 -36.38 4.26 23.22
CA LEU A 235 -35.05 4.84 23.32
C LEU A 235 -34.60 5.55 22.03
N PHE A 236 -35.30 5.34 20.93
CA PHE A 236 -34.89 5.87 19.62
C PHE A 236 -34.71 7.39 19.62
N TRP A 237 -35.71 8.13 20.09
CA TRP A 237 -35.68 9.58 20.08
C TRP A 237 -34.62 10.16 21.00
N SER A 238 -34.41 9.56 22.17
CA SER A 238 -33.36 9.97 23.11
C SER A 238 -31.96 9.76 22.53
N LEU A 239 -31.74 8.62 21.86
CA LEU A 239 -30.44 8.32 21.22
C LEU A 239 -30.23 9.16 19.96
N LEU A 240 -31.26 9.42 19.18
CA LEU A 240 -31.17 10.30 18.01
C LEU A 240 -30.81 11.73 18.44
N GLY A 241 -31.53 12.29 19.42
CA GLY A 241 -31.27 13.65 19.93
C GLY A 241 -29.89 13.76 20.58
N GLY A 242 -29.54 12.84 21.49
CA GLY A 242 -28.23 12.81 22.12
C GLY A 242 -27.09 12.63 21.14
N GLY A 243 -27.25 11.72 20.17
CA GLY A 243 -26.27 11.50 19.11
C GLY A 243 -26.06 12.73 18.23
N LEU A 244 -27.13 13.45 17.90
CA LEU A 244 -27.04 14.71 17.14
C LEU A 244 -26.27 15.77 17.90
N VAL A 245 -26.56 15.97 19.19
CA VAL A 245 -25.84 16.92 20.06
C VAL A 245 -24.34 16.59 20.12
N VAL A 246 -23.99 15.29 20.37
CA VAL A 246 -22.59 14.84 20.41
C VAL A 246 -21.90 15.03 19.06
N SER A 247 -22.59 14.78 17.96
CA SER A 247 -22.04 14.97 16.61
C SER A 247 -21.77 16.43 16.29
N VAL A 248 -22.67 17.33 16.66
CA VAL A 248 -22.49 18.79 16.47
C VAL A 248 -21.34 19.31 17.33
N LEU A 249 -21.32 18.97 18.62
CA LEU A 249 -20.26 19.41 19.53
C LEU A 249 -18.91 18.82 19.17
N GLY A 250 -18.86 17.52 18.87
CA GLY A 250 -17.65 16.83 18.44
C GLY A 250 -17.12 17.37 17.12
N GLY A 251 -18.01 17.62 16.15
CA GLY A 251 -17.67 18.25 14.88
C GLY A 251 -17.10 19.66 15.06
N ALA A 252 -17.71 20.48 15.94
CA ALA A 252 -17.22 21.82 16.24
C ALA A 252 -15.83 21.81 16.90
N VAL A 253 -15.59 20.87 17.82
CA VAL A 253 -14.26 20.69 18.45
C VAL A 253 -13.23 20.25 17.42
N LEU A 254 -13.53 19.24 16.60
CA LEU A 254 -12.64 18.76 15.54
C LEU A 254 -12.34 19.85 14.52
N TRP A 255 -13.34 20.65 14.14
CA TRP A 255 -13.16 21.80 13.27
C TRP A 255 -12.20 22.82 13.88
N LYS A 256 -12.42 23.19 15.14
CA LYS A 256 -11.59 24.19 15.82
C LYS A 256 -10.14 23.72 16.00
N VAL A 257 -9.92 22.44 16.34
CA VAL A 257 -8.57 21.86 16.48
C VAL A 257 -7.82 21.82 15.14
N ASN A 258 -8.53 21.65 14.03
CA ASN A 258 -7.92 21.56 12.70
C ASN A 258 -8.02 22.86 11.89
N GLU A 259 -8.69 23.90 12.41
CA GLU A 259 -9.00 25.13 11.65
C GLU A 259 -7.75 25.78 11.06
N GLU A 260 -6.72 25.99 11.87
CA GLU A 260 -5.46 26.61 11.46
C GLU A 260 -4.72 25.76 10.42
N TYR A 261 -4.69 24.46 10.64
CA TYR A 261 -4.05 23.50 9.74
C TYR A 261 -4.81 23.34 8.42
N LEU A 262 -6.15 23.26 8.46
CA LEU A 262 -6.97 23.16 7.26
C LEU A 262 -6.94 24.46 6.44
N ARG A 263 -7.00 25.62 7.10
CA ARG A 263 -6.86 26.93 6.44
C ARG A 263 -5.48 27.12 5.80
N GLY A 264 -4.41 26.73 6.50
CA GLY A 264 -3.07 26.78 5.94
C GLY A 264 -2.92 25.90 4.69
N ARG A 265 -3.56 24.74 4.68
CA ARG A 265 -3.55 23.80 3.53
C ARG A 265 -4.46 24.25 2.37
N GLU A 266 -5.62 24.86 2.65
CA GLU A 266 -6.48 25.43 1.61
C GLU A 266 -5.82 26.63 0.92
N ILE A 267 -5.10 27.47 1.67
CA ILE A 267 -4.40 28.63 1.15
C ILE A 267 -3.16 28.22 0.33
N THR A 268 -2.42 27.18 0.80
CA THR A 268 -1.17 26.74 0.15
C THR A 268 -1.36 25.69 -0.94
N SER A 269 -2.48 24.96 -0.93
CA SER A 269 -2.78 23.92 -1.91
C SER A 269 -4.28 23.87 -2.20
N PRO A 270 -4.82 24.76 -3.05
CA PRO A 270 -6.18 24.66 -3.53
C PRO A 270 -6.42 23.28 -4.14
N MET A 271 -7.64 22.77 -4.05
CA MET A 271 -8.01 21.45 -4.61
C MET A 271 -7.72 21.35 -6.13
N ALA A 272 -7.74 22.51 -6.82
CA ALA A 272 -7.37 22.62 -8.24
C ALA A 272 -5.87 22.36 -8.51
N ASN A 273 -5.00 22.49 -7.49
CA ASN A 273 -3.56 22.24 -7.59
C ASN A 273 -3.17 20.93 -6.85
N ASP A 274 -4.12 20.04 -6.58
CA ASP A 274 -3.82 18.74 -5.97
C ASP A 274 -3.12 17.86 -7.03
N VAL A 275 -1.85 17.60 -6.79
CA VAL A 275 -0.99 16.71 -7.60
C VAL A 275 -1.66 15.38 -7.96
N ARG A 276 -2.60 14.93 -7.13
CA ARG A 276 -3.35 13.69 -7.38
C ARG A 276 -4.15 13.71 -8.67
N LEU A 277 -4.70 14.86 -9.08
CA LEU A 277 -5.48 14.95 -10.31
C LEU A 277 -4.64 14.60 -11.54
N GLU A 278 -3.39 15.09 -11.58
CA GLU A 278 -2.46 14.77 -12.67
C GLU A 278 -2.05 13.27 -12.63
N ILE A 279 -1.81 12.73 -11.43
CA ILE A 279 -1.53 11.30 -11.24
C ILE A 279 -2.72 10.44 -11.68
N TRP A 280 -3.95 10.86 -11.39
CA TRP A 280 -5.18 10.16 -11.80
C TRP A 280 -5.37 10.17 -13.32
N GLN A 281 -5.03 11.30 -13.99
CA GLN A 281 -5.05 11.36 -15.45
C GLN A 281 -4.06 10.37 -16.06
N ALA A 282 -2.84 10.27 -15.51
CA ALA A 282 -1.87 9.29 -15.96
C ALA A 282 -2.35 7.83 -15.74
N ALA A 283 -3.04 7.55 -14.61
CA ALA A 283 -3.63 6.25 -14.36
C ALA A 283 -4.72 5.89 -15.37
N LEU A 284 -5.59 6.85 -15.72
CA LEU A 284 -6.63 6.67 -16.74
C LEU A 284 -6.04 6.49 -18.15
N ALA A 285 -4.97 7.23 -18.47
CA ALA A 285 -4.27 7.09 -19.74
C ALA A 285 -3.60 5.71 -19.87
N GLN A 286 -2.96 5.21 -18.79
CA GLN A 286 -2.44 3.85 -18.76
C GLN A 286 -3.55 2.81 -18.90
N HIS A 287 -4.67 2.96 -18.16
CA HIS A 287 -5.82 2.08 -18.25
C HIS A 287 -6.36 1.99 -19.69
N ALA A 288 -6.40 3.10 -20.43
CA ALA A 288 -6.90 3.13 -21.79
C ALA A 288 -6.11 2.23 -22.77
N GLN A 289 -4.85 1.87 -22.45
CA GLN A 289 -4.04 0.95 -23.27
C GLN A 289 -4.45 -0.52 -23.11
N SER A 290 -4.97 -0.89 -21.94
CA SER A 290 -5.42 -2.26 -21.65
C SER A 290 -6.66 -2.26 -20.76
N PRO A 291 -7.85 -1.82 -21.27
CA PRO A 291 -9.01 -1.52 -20.42
C PRO A 291 -9.55 -2.72 -19.65
N TRP A 292 -9.53 -3.91 -20.24
CA TRP A 292 -10.17 -5.08 -19.65
C TRP A 292 -9.35 -5.75 -18.56
N VAL A 293 -8.04 -5.87 -18.77
CA VAL A 293 -7.16 -6.67 -17.89
C VAL A 293 -6.04 -5.87 -17.23
N GLY A 294 -5.90 -4.59 -17.58
CA GLY A 294 -4.86 -3.71 -17.06
C GLY A 294 -3.45 -4.03 -17.56
N ALA A 295 -2.48 -3.23 -17.13
CA ALA A 295 -1.08 -3.35 -17.55
C ALA A 295 -0.35 -4.53 -16.89
N GLY A 296 -0.81 -4.98 -15.74
CA GLY A 296 -0.19 -6.02 -14.90
C GLY A 296 -0.02 -5.54 -13.46
N SER A 297 0.22 -6.47 -12.55
CA SER A 297 0.38 -6.19 -11.12
C SER A 297 1.48 -5.17 -10.88
N ARG A 298 1.14 -4.08 -10.20
CA ARG A 298 2.01 -2.93 -9.85
C ARG A 298 2.75 -2.27 -11.02
N MET A 299 2.20 -2.38 -12.22
CA MET A 299 2.78 -1.75 -13.38
C MET A 299 2.51 -0.24 -13.45
N PHE A 300 1.69 0.31 -12.54
CA PHE A 300 1.39 1.74 -12.52
C PHE A 300 2.65 2.59 -12.40
N TYR A 301 3.62 2.22 -11.56
CA TYR A 301 4.84 2.99 -11.38
C TYR A 301 5.56 3.27 -12.69
N ASP A 302 5.95 2.22 -13.40
CA ASP A 302 6.69 2.34 -14.66
C ASP A 302 5.78 2.71 -15.84
N GLY A 303 4.60 2.09 -15.91
CA GLY A 303 3.68 2.24 -17.04
C GLY A 303 3.02 3.61 -17.13
N SER A 304 2.85 4.32 -16.00
CA SER A 304 2.23 5.64 -15.99
C SER A 304 3.19 6.79 -16.29
N VAL A 305 4.51 6.58 -16.19
CA VAL A 305 5.52 7.65 -16.35
C VAL A 305 5.38 8.38 -17.68
N GLN A 306 5.15 7.66 -18.77
CA GLN A 306 4.99 8.23 -20.11
C GLN A 306 3.75 9.13 -20.29
N TYR A 307 2.78 9.03 -19.37
CA TYR A 307 1.53 9.82 -19.40
C TYR A 307 1.49 10.91 -18.33
N ARG A 308 2.54 11.06 -17.55
CA ARG A 308 2.59 12.08 -16.49
C ARG A 308 2.72 13.46 -17.13
N SER A 309 1.98 14.42 -16.56
CA SER A 309 1.99 15.82 -17.02
C SER A 309 3.30 16.51 -16.69
N GLU A 310 3.75 17.42 -17.57
CA GLU A 310 4.88 18.34 -17.31
C GLU A 310 4.65 19.27 -16.10
N LYS A 311 3.37 19.43 -15.68
CA LYS A 311 2.99 20.22 -14.51
C LYS A 311 3.24 19.51 -13.17
N LEU A 312 3.59 18.21 -13.21
CA LEU A 312 3.90 17.49 -11.98
C LEU A 312 5.23 17.96 -11.40
N PRO A 313 5.27 18.41 -10.12
CA PRO A 313 6.52 18.72 -9.46
C PRO A 313 7.43 17.49 -9.44
N ALA A 314 8.74 17.67 -9.44
CA ALA A 314 9.72 16.57 -9.50
C ALA A 314 9.46 15.48 -8.43
N TYR A 315 9.09 15.89 -7.20
CA TYR A 315 8.77 14.94 -6.12
C TYR A 315 7.51 14.08 -6.38
N ALA A 316 6.61 14.54 -7.22
CA ALA A 316 5.40 13.81 -7.61
C ALA A 316 5.59 13.03 -8.91
N GLY A 317 6.63 13.35 -9.67
CA GLY A 317 7.06 12.60 -10.85
C GLY A 317 7.46 11.16 -10.52
N GLU A 318 7.81 10.86 -9.26
CA GLU A 318 8.16 9.53 -8.75
C GLU A 318 7.00 8.84 -8.01
N ALA A 319 5.74 9.22 -8.27
CA ALA A 319 4.59 8.60 -7.63
C ALA A 319 4.54 7.09 -7.90
N LEU A 320 4.76 6.27 -6.86
CA LEU A 320 4.71 4.81 -6.92
C LEU A 320 3.29 4.29 -7.12
N PHE A 321 2.30 5.04 -6.67
CA PHE A 321 0.88 4.66 -6.66
C PHE A 321 -0.01 5.81 -7.12
N ALA A 322 -1.20 5.46 -7.62
CA ALA A 322 -2.18 6.45 -8.08
C ALA A 322 -2.83 7.28 -6.96
N HIS A 323 -2.58 6.97 -5.68
CA HIS A 323 -3.29 7.55 -4.53
C HIS A 323 -4.81 7.51 -4.68
N ASN A 324 -5.30 6.46 -5.34
CA ASN A 324 -6.72 6.11 -5.52
C ASN A 324 -6.76 4.62 -5.88
N GLU A 325 -7.22 3.79 -4.97
CA GLU A 325 -7.22 2.32 -5.15
C GLU A 325 -8.07 1.86 -6.34
N TYR A 326 -9.12 2.59 -6.67
CA TYR A 326 -10.00 2.22 -7.78
C TYR A 326 -9.33 2.50 -9.13
N LEU A 327 -8.64 3.63 -9.25
CA LEU A 327 -7.85 3.96 -10.43
C LEU A 327 -6.60 3.08 -10.54
N GLN A 328 -5.97 2.76 -9.42
CA GLN A 328 -4.86 1.80 -9.36
C GLN A 328 -5.32 0.42 -9.86
N MET A 329 -6.48 -0.05 -9.36
CA MET A 329 -7.07 -1.33 -9.80
C MET A 329 -7.41 -1.31 -11.31
N LEU A 330 -7.91 -0.20 -11.83
CA LEU A 330 -8.16 -0.05 -13.27
C LEU A 330 -6.88 -0.07 -14.08
N ALA A 331 -5.83 0.64 -13.65
CA ALA A 331 -4.55 0.71 -14.35
C ALA A 331 -3.83 -0.65 -14.39
N ASP A 332 -3.80 -1.35 -13.26
CA ASP A 332 -3.04 -2.59 -13.10
C ASP A 332 -3.84 -3.84 -13.49
N TYR A 333 -5.16 -3.88 -13.18
CA TYR A 333 -6.01 -5.07 -13.31
C TYR A 333 -7.24 -4.88 -14.21
N GLY A 334 -7.46 -3.68 -14.74
CA GLY A 334 -8.54 -3.35 -15.66
C GLY A 334 -9.95 -3.47 -15.07
N TRP A 335 -10.96 -3.38 -15.94
CA TRP A 335 -12.36 -3.50 -15.55
C TRP A 335 -12.70 -4.84 -14.89
N VAL A 336 -12.08 -5.93 -15.33
CA VAL A 336 -12.32 -7.25 -14.72
C VAL A 336 -11.91 -7.25 -13.26
N GLY A 337 -10.74 -6.69 -12.92
CA GLY A 337 -10.26 -6.57 -11.54
C GLY A 337 -11.19 -5.73 -10.68
N LEU A 338 -11.59 -4.55 -11.17
CA LEU A 338 -12.47 -3.64 -10.44
C LEU A 338 -13.87 -4.26 -10.23
N VAL A 339 -14.47 -4.89 -11.23
CA VAL A 339 -15.79 -5.53 -11.11
C VAL A 339 -15.74 -6.66 -10.09
N LEU A 340 -14.69 -7.49 -10.11
CA LEU A 340 -14.53 -8.57 -9.12
C LEU A 340 -14.36 -8.03 -7.70
N LEU A 341 -13.60 -6.93 -7.51
CA LEU A 341 -13.48 -6.25 -6.22
C LEU A 341 -14.84 -5.75 -5.72
N VAL A 342 -15.61 -5.08 -6.58
CA VAL A 342 -16.96 -4.60 -6.26
C VAL A 342 -17.89 -5.76 -5.89
N LEU A 343 -17.83 -6.88 -6.60
CA LEU A 343 -18.62 -8.07 -6.27
C LEU A 343 -18.26 -8.65 -4.89
N VAL A 344 -16.97 -8.68 -4.52
CA VAL A 344 -16.55 -9.07 -3.17
C VAL A 344 -17.17 -8.14 -2.14
N ILE A 345 -17.02 -6.83 -2.30
CA ILE A 345 -17.54 -5.83 -1.35
C ILE A 345 -19.05 -5.97 -1.21
N MET A 346 -19.78 -6.04 -2.33
CA MET A 346 -21.25 -6.15 -2.32
C MET A 346 -21.75 -7.44 -1.66
N ALA A 347 -21.12 -8.58 -1.96
CA ALA A 347 -21.49 -9.86 -1.36
C ALA A 347 -21.34 -9.85 0.16
N HIS A 348 -20.25 -9.28 0.67
CA HIS A 348 -19.96 -9.21 2.10
C HIS A 348 -20.87 -8.19 2.81
N ALA A 349 -21.06 -7.01 2.22
CA ALA A 349 -21.97 -6.00 2.76
C ALA A 349 -23.41 -6.53 2.83
N TRP A 350 -23.88 -7.15 1.75
CA TRP A 350 -25.19 -7.79 1.71
C TRP A 350 -25.36 -8.85 2.80
N ASN A 351 -24.34 -9.72 2.96
CA ASN A 351 -24.38 -10.76 4.00
C ASN A 351 -24.44 -10.17 5.40
N GLY A 352 -23.70 -9.10 5.67
CA GLY A 352 -23.75 -8.37 6.95
C GLY A 352 -25.12 -7.74 7.20
N LEU A 353 -25.68 -7.04 6.21
CA LEU A 353 -27.02 -6.44 6.30
C LEU A 353 -28.12 -7.51 6.49
N ALA A 354 -28.04 -8.62 5.76
CA ALA A 354 -28.95 -9.75 5.93
C ALA A 354 -28.88 -10.35 7.34
N PHE A 355 -27.68 -10.40 7.94
CA PHE A 355 -27.51 -10.83 9.32
C PHE A 355 -28.18 -9.87 10.32
N ILE A 356 -28.02 -8.56 10.16
CA ILE A 356 -28.68 -7.57 11.02
C ILE A 356 -30.21 -7.73 10.94
N GLY A 357 -30.76 -7.85 9.73
CA GLY A 357 -32.20 -8.07 9.52
C GLY A 357 -32.71 -9.39 10.13
N TRP A 358 -31.94 -10.48 10.00
CA TRP A 358 -32.24 -11.75 10.65
C TRP A 358 -32.18 -11.63 12.19
N PHE A 359 -31.13 -10.96 12.72
CA PHE A 359 -30.95 -10.80 14.16
C PHE A 359 -32.12 -10.05 14.80
N THR A 360 -32.56 -8.95 14.21
CA THR A 360 -33.68 -8.13 14.75
C THR A 360 -35.03 -8.86 14.65
N ARG A 361 -35.29 -9.58 13.59
CA ARG A 361 -36.60 -10.22 13.35
C ARG A 361 -36.76 -11.60 14.00
N HIS A 362 -35.66 -12.32 14.21
CA HIS A 362 -35.74 -13.70 14.75
C HIS A 362 -35.07 -13.79 16.12
N ARG A 363 -33.77 -13.51 16.21
CA ARG A 363 -32.97 -13.69 17.44
C ARG A 363 -33.45 -12.80 18.59
N PHE A 364 -33.68 -11.51 18.31
CA PHE A 364 -34.13 -10.57 19.33
C PHE A 364 -35.56 -10.92 19.81
N LEU A 365 -36.48 -11.23 18.89
CA LEU A 365 -37.87 -11.61 19.25
C LEU A 365 -37.93 -12.86 20.12
N GLN A 366 -37.02 -13.84 19.86
CA GLN A 366 -36.97 -15.08 20.66
C GLN A 366 -36.35 -14.89 22.03
N THR A 367 -35.37 -14.01 22.16
CA THR A 367 -34.53 -13.93 23.36
C THR A 367 -34.72 -12.65 24.17
N GLY A 368 -35.27 -11.60 23.61
CA GLY A 368 -35.36 -10.25 24.19
C GLY A 368 -33.97 -9.59 24.40
N ARG A 369 -32.87 -10.24 23.95
CA ARG A 369 -31.52 -9.79 24.22
C ARG A 369 -30.89 -9.09 23.02
N LEU A 370 -30.62 -7.80 23.17
CA LEU A 370 -29.97 -6.98 22.15
C LEU A 370 -28.43 -7.12 22.18
N MET A 371 -27.84 -7.37 23.37
CA MET A 371 -26.39 -7.48 23.53
C MET A 371 -25.86 -8.78 22.89
N SER A 372 -25.04 -8.63 21.83
CA SER A 372 -24.44 -9.72 21.08
C SER A 372 -23.09 -9.31 20.48
N ASN A 373 -22.03 -10.08 20.78
CA ASN A 373 -20.73 -9.84 20.16
C ASN A 373 -20.75 -10.02 18.64
N HIS A 374 -21.62 -10.91 18.12
CA HIS A 374 -21.79 -11.11 16.69
C HIS A 374 -22.39 -9.87 16.00
N LEU A 375 -23.44 -9.30 16.60
CA LEU A 375 -24.04 -8.06 16.12
C LEU A 375 -23.03 -6.89 16.20
N ALA A 376 -22.31 -6.78 17.31
CA ALA A 376 -21.30 -5.76 17.53
C ALA A 376 -20.21 -5.79 16.43
N PHE A 377 -19.63 -6.96 16.17
CA PHE A 377 -18.62 -7.13 15.13
C PHE A 377 -19.17 -6.91 13.73
N CYS A 378 -20.38 -7.39 13.42
CA CYS A 378 -21.00 -7.21 12.11
C CYS A 378 -21.26 -5.74 11.80
N LEU A 379 -21.87 -5.01 12.74
CA LEU A 379 -22.16 -3.58 12.59
C LEU A 379 -20.87 -2.76 12.49
N GLY A 380 -19.91 -3.03 13.38
CA GLY A 380 -18.60 -2.38 13.36
C GLY A 380 -17.84 -2.66 12.05
N ALA A 381 -17.87 -3.89 11.54
CA ALA A 381 -17.21 -4.26 10.30
C ALA A 381 -17.81 -3.58 9.06
N LEU A 382 -19.15 -3.42 8.99
CA LEU A 382 -19.81 -2.69 7.90
C LEU A 382 -19.37 -1.22 7.87
N ALA A 383 -19.39 -0.54 9.03
CA ALA A 383 -18.99 0.85 9.12
C ALA A 383 -17.48 1.04 8.88
N ALA A 384 -16.64 0.16 9.41
CA ALA A 384 -15.20 0.15 9.21
C ALA A 384 -14.82 -0.03 7.73
N LEU A 385 -15.46 -1.00 7.05
CA LEU A 385 -15.27 -1.24 5.63
C LEU A 385 -15.70 -0.01 4.81
N THR A 386 -16.83 0.61 5.14
CA THR A 386 -17.29 1.84 4.47
C THR A 386 -16.30 2.98 4.64
N ALA A 387 -15.81 3.22 5.87
CA ALA A 387 -14.80 4.26 6.13
C ALA A 387 -13.52 4.03 5.31
N MET A 388 -13.05 2.79 5.25
CA MET A 388 -11.88 2.41 4.48
C MET A 388 -12.09 2.59 2.98
N LEU A 389 -13.24 2.17 2.42
CA LEU A 389 -13.53 2.30 0.99
C LEU A 389 -13.64 3.77 0.55
N VAL A 390 -14.21 4.64 1.39
CA VAL A 390 -14.22 6.08 1.13
C VAL A 390 -12.81 6.67 1.17
N HIS A 391 -12.01 6.28 2.14
CA HIS A 391 -10.62 6.74 2.24
C HIS A 391 -9.76 6.24 1.05
N ALA A 392 -10.02 5.06 0.53
CA ALA A 392 -9.36 4.46 -0.63
C ALA A 392 -9.53 5.25 -1.94
N ILE A 393 -10.47 6.21 -2.01
CA ILE A 393 -10.57 7.18 -3.13
C ILE A 393 -9.35 8.13 -3.15
N PHE A 394 -8.72 8.35 -2.00
CA PHE A 394 -7.68 9.36 -1.83
C PHE A 394 -6.32 8.78 -1.41
N GLU A 395 -6.18 7.46 -1.30
CA GLU A 395 -4.97 6.82 -0.79
C GLU A 395 -4.79 5.37 -1.31
N PHE A 396 -3.59 4.77 -1.13
CA PHE A 396 -3.19 3.45 -1.63
C PHE A 396 -3.04 2.41 -0.48
N GLN A 397 -4.09 2.21 0.29
CA GLN A 397 -4.06 1.41 1.53
C GLN A 397 -3.92 -0.09 1.29
N PHE A 398 -4.38 -0.61 0.12
CA PHE A 398 -4.30 -2.03 -0.22
C PHE A 398 -2.90 -2.48 -0.64
N HIS A 399 -1.96 -1.54 -0.76
CA HIS A 399 -0.54 -1.79 -1.02
C HIS A 399 0.30 -1.84 0.26
N VAL A 400 -0.33 -1.67 1.43
CA VAL A 400 0.29 -1.78 2.76
C VAL A 400 -0.31 -2.97 3.49
N ALA A 401 0.54 -3.87 4.01
CA ALA A 401 0.07 -5.14 4.57
C ALA A 401 -0.90 -4.96 5.76
N ALA A 402 -0.60 -4.09 6.73
CA ALA A 402 -1.41 -3.94 7.93
C ALA A 402 -2.86 -3.49 7.67
N PRO A 403 -3.15 -2.44 6.87
CA PRO A 403 -4.52 -2.08 6.50
C PRO A 403 -5.21 -3.15 5.66
N THR A 404 -4.50 -3.76 4.71
CA THR A 404 -5.06 -4.80 3.83
C THR A 404 -5.49 -6.04 4.61
N LEU A 405 -4.65 -6.51 5.53
CA LEU A 405 -5.00 -7.64 6.40
C LEU A 405 -6.13 -7.31 7.37
N THR A 406 -6.21 -6.05 7.83
CA THR A 406 -7.35 -5.58 8.63
C THR A 406 -8.65 -5.59 7.79
N ALA A 407 -8.59 -5.16 6.53
CA ALA A 407 -9.75 -5.25 5.63
C ALA A 407 -10.17 -6.71 5.37
N ALA A 408 -9.21 -7.62 5.15
CA ALA A 408 -9.48 -9.04 5.00
C ALA A 408 -10.15 -9.63 6.25
N LEU A 409 -9.74 -9.20 7.45
CA LEU A 409 -10.40 -9.53 8.71
C LEU A 409 -11.86 -9.05 8.73
N LEU A 410 -12.12 -7.78 8.35
CA LEU A 410 -13.48 -7.22 8.29
C LEU A 410 -14.37 -8.01 7.34
N LEU A 411 -13.87 -8.32 6.13
CA LEU A 411 -14.56 -9.16 5.17
C LEU A 411 -14.84 -10.56 5.75
N GLY A 412 -13.88 -11.17 6.44
CA GLY A 412 -14.05 -12.44 7.11
C GLY A 412 -15.16 -12.43 8.19
N LEU A 413 -15.25 -11.35 8.98
CA LEU A 413 -16.33 -11.14 9.94
C LEU A 413 -17.69 -11.03 9.26
N LEU A 414 -17.75 -10.35 8.10
CA LEU A 414 -18.99 -10.20 7.30
C LEU A 414 -19.38 -11.47 6.56
N ALA A 415 -18.41 -12.29 6.12
CA ALA A 415 -18.69 -13.57 5.46
C ALA A 415 -19.27 -14.62 6.43
N ASN A 416 -18.89 -14.53 7.71
CA ASN A 416 -19.41 -15.40 8.78
C ASN A 416 -19.84 -14.58 9.99
N PRO A 417 -20.93 -13.81 9.95
CA PRO A 417 -21.35 -12.94 11.05
C PRO A 417 -21.95 -13.71 12.24
N GLY A 418 -22.24 -15.01 12.12
CA GLY A 418 -22.74 -15.85 13.20
C GLY A 418 -24.23 -16.14 13.14
N PHE A 419 -24.77 -16.44 11.96
CA PHE A 419 -26.13 -16.97 11.85
C PHE A 419 -26.31 -18.28 12.62
N GLU A 420 -27.31 -18.35 13.46
CA GLU A 420 -27.69 -19.57 14.21
C GLU A 420 -28.85 -20.26 13.51
N GLY A 421 -28.82 -21.62 13.46
CA GLY A 421 -29.94 -22.45 12.98
C GLY A 421 -29.85 -22.92 11.53
N SER A 422 -30.73 -23.87 11.23
CA SER A 422 -30.88 -24.54 9.91
C SER A 422 -31.62 -23.69 8.88
N GLU A 423 -32.14 -22.53 9.25
CA GLU A 423 -33.03 -21.71 8.44
C GLU A 423 -32.36 -21.05 7.23
N ARG A 424 -31.03 -20.97 7.24
CA ARG A 424 -30.32 -20.53 6.05
C ARG A 424 -30.17 -21.70 5.07
N ARG A 425 -30.99 -21.75 4.04
CA ARG A 425 -30.70 -22.47 2.81
C ARG A 425 -29.45 -21.84 2.18
N SER A 426 -28.27 -22.09 2.78
CA SER A 426 -27.03 -21.69 2.14
C SER A 426 -26.86 -22.51 0.89
N LEU A 427 -26.71 -21.82 -0.24
CA LEU A 427 -26.24 -22.47 -1.47
C LEU A 427 -24.96 -23.22 -1.10
N ARG A 428 -24.99 -24.55 -1.08
CA ARG A 428 -23.80 -25.36 -0.79
C ARG A 428 -23.04 -25.52 -2.10
N LEU A 429 -21.89 -24.88 -2.19
CA LEU A 429 -20.99 -24.96 -3.35
C LEU A 429 -19.74 -25.79 -2.98
N PRO A 430 -19.80 -27.14 -3.02
CA PRO A 430 -18.65 -27.99 -2.66
C PRO A 430 -17.35 -27.63 -3.41
N PRO A 431 -17.38 -27.29 -4.74
CA PRO A 431 -16.17 -26.89 -5.47
C PRO A 431 -15.53 -25.63 -4.89
N VAL A 432 -16.33 -24.63 -4.48
CA VAL A 432 -15.81 -23.40 -3.86
C VAL A 432 -15.09 -23.71 -2.56
N ARG A 433 -15.66 -24.59 -1.71
CA ARG A 433 -15.06 -24.98 -0.43
C ARG A 433 -13.76 -25.77 -0.61
N LEU A 434 -13.66 -26.58 -1.65
CA LEU A 434 -12.40 -27.25 -2.00
C LEU A 434 -11.35 -26.23 -2.45
N MET A 435 -11.72 -25.32 -3.36
CA MET A 435 -10.84 -24.28 -3.87
C MET A 435 -10.32 -23.38 -2.75
N THR A 436 -11.16 -22.97 -1.79
CA THR A 436 -10.71 -22.17 -0.63
C THR A 436 -9.65 -22.87 0.20
N LYS A 437 -9.72 -24.21 0.34
CA LYS A 437 -8.70 -24.97 1.07
C LYS A 437 -7.40 -25.10 0.28
N ILE A 438 -7.49 -25.32 -1.03
CA ILE A 438 -6.33 -25.38 -1.90
C ILE A 438 -5.59 -24.03 -1.86
N LEU A 439 -6.32 -22.92 -2.05
CA LEU A 439 -5.74 -21.59 -2.00
C LEU A 439 -5.15 -21.26 -0.61
N LEU A 440 -5.78 -21.73 0.48
CA LEU A 440 -5.23 -21.55 1.82
C LEU A 440 -3.89 -22.29 1.96
N GLY A 441 -3.80 -23.52 1.48
CA GLY A 441 -2.56 -24.29 1.49
C GLY A 441 -1.45 -23.64 0.66
N LEU A 442 -1.77 -23.25 -0.57
CA LEU A 442 -0.82 -22.58 -1.47
C LEU A 442 -0.34 -21.23 -0.89
N ALA A 443 -1.25 -20.40 -0.42
CA ALA A 443 -0.91 -19.13 0.23
C ALA A 443 -0.03 -19.34 1.46
N SER A 444 -0.32 -20.37 2.27
CA SER A 444 0.47 -20.69 3.45
C SER A 444 1.91 -21.09 3.11
N VAL A 445 2.08 -21.93 2.10
CA VAL A 445 3.41 -22.33 1.62
C VAL A 445 4.15 -21.13 1.07
N LEU A 446 3.50 -20.30 0.26
CA LEU A 446 4.09 -19.09 -0.30
C LEU A 446 4.59 -18.15 0.80
N LEU A 447 3.78 -17.90 1.84
CA LEU A 447 4.14 -17.02 2.97
C LEU A 447 5.27 -17.56 3.85
N ILE A 448 5.48 -18.87 3.91
CA ILE A 448 6.61 -19.49 4.63
C ILE A 448 7.88 -19.44 3.80
N THR A 449 7.78 -19.72 2.51
CA THR A 449 8.95 -19.82 1.62
C THR A 449 9.45 -18.46 1.13
N GLY A 450 8.56 -17.48 0.94
CA GLY A 450 8.90 -16.14 0.46
C GLY A 450 9.99 -15.44 1.27
N PRO A 451 9.88 -15.33 2.60
CA PRO A 451 10.92 -14.73 3.43
C PRO A 451 12.29 -15.40 3.26
N TRP A 452 12.32 -16.70 3.04
CA TRP A 452 13.54 -17.45 2.83
C TRP A 452 14.21 -17.13 1.49
N PHE A 453 13.41 -17.05 0.41
CA PHE A 453 13.96 -16.82 -0.92
C PHE A 453 14.26 -15.36 -1.22
N TYR A 454 13.44 -14.43 -0.72
CA TYR A 454 13.51 -13.02 -1.09
C TYR A 454 13.89 -12.11 0.07
N GLY A 455 13.48 -12.46 1.29
CA GLY A 455 13.61 -11.58 2.47
C GLY A 455 15.04 -11.20 2.80
N LEU A 456 16.01 -12.08 2.57
CA LEU A 456 17.43 -11.77 2.80
C LEU A 456 17.96 -10.78 1.76
N SER A 457 17.56 -10.89 0.48
CA SER A 457 17.91 -9.92 -0.55
C SER A 457 17.36 -8.54 -0.23
N ASP A 458 16.06 -8.46 0.11
CA ASP A 458 15.40 -7.20 0.49
C ASP A 458 16.08 -6.54 1.71
N TYR A 459 16.50 -7.35 2.69
CA TYR A 459 17.24 -6.88 3.86
C TYR A 459 18.60 -6.28 3.48
N HIS A 460 19.36 -6.96 2.63
CA HIS A 460 20.66 -6.48 2.17
C HIS A 460 20.55 -5.23 1.29
N VAL A 461 19.50 -5.11 0.45
CA VAL A 461 19.21 -3.88 -0.30
C VAL A 461 18.96 -2.71 0.66
N ALA A 462 18.12 -2.91 1.68
CA ALA A 462 17.82 -1.87 2.66
C ALA A 462 19.08 -1.42 3.43
N LYS A 463 19.96 -2.35 3.82
CA LYS A 463 21.23 -2.02 4.45
C LYS A 463 22.17 -1.26 3.53
N ALA A 464 22.23 -1.64 2.26
CA ALA A 464 23.03 -0.95 1.27
C ALA A 464 22.59 0.51 1.07
N GLN A 465 21.27 0.77 1.06
CA GLN A 465 20.71 2.12 0.97
C GLN A 465 21.05 2.96 2.21
N ILE A 466 21.10 2.36 3.40
CA ILE A 466 21.55 3.04 4.63
C ILE A 466 23.03 3.35 4.56
N ALA A 467 23.87 2.40 4.15
CA ALA A 467 25.30 2.59 3.99
C ALA A 467 25.61 3.72 2.97
N GLU A 468 24.82 3.79 1.89
CA GLU A 468 24.89 4.90 0.92
C GLU A 468 24.60 6.26 1.58
N ALA A 469 23.50 6.34 2.34
CA ALA A 469 23.15 7.57 3.07
C ALA A 469 24.21 7.99 4.09
N GLN A 470 24.93 7.02 4.68
CA GLN A 470 26.07 7.21 5.58
C GLN A 470 27.39 7.44 4.85
N LYS A 471 27.40 7.36 3.52
CA LYS A 471 28.58 7.46 2.65
C LYS A 471 29.64 6.36 2.93
N ASP A 472 29.22 5.21 3.44
CA ASP A 472 30.06 4.02 3.60
C ASP A 472 30.04 3.16 2.34
N ALA A 473 30.92 3.49 1.38
CA ALA A 473 31.00 2.79 0.10
C ALA A 473 31.47 1.32 0.24
N PHE A 474 32.16 0.97 1.33
CA PHE A 474 32.62 -0.39 1.57
C PHE A 474 31.45 -1.26 2.03
N GLU A 475 30.72 -0.85 3.07
CA GLU A 475 29.53 -1.55 3.55
C GLU A 475 28.46 -1.63 2.44
N GLN A 476 28.18 -0.53 1.72
CA GLN A 476 27.27 -0.52 0.57
C GLN A 476 27.64 -1.61 -0.43
N SER A 477 28.91 -1.72 -0.81
CA SER A 477 29.36 -2.72 -1.78
C SER A 477 29.22 -4.17 -1.28
N GLN A 478 29.50 -4.42 -0.01
CA GLN A 478 29.33 -5.74 0.61
C GLN A 478 27.84 -6.14 0.60
N GLU A 479 26.98 -5.25 1.03
CA GLU A 479 25.54 -5.51 1.13
C GLU A 479 24.91 -5.69 -0.25
N LEU A 480 25.28 -4.92 -1.28
CA LEU A 480 24.80 -5.12 -2.64
C LEU A 480 25.26 -6.45 -3.26
N ASN A 481 26.48 -6.89 -2.99
CA ASN A 481 26.92 -8.22 -3.42
C ASN A 481 26.09 -9.30 -2.75
N ALA A 482 25.89 -9.22 -1.43
CA ALA A 482 25.05 -10.17 -0.70
C ALA A 482 23.60 -10.17 -1.21
N ALA A 483 23.01 -9.00 -1.53
CA ALA A 483 21.67 -8.90 -2.07
C ALA A 483 21.51 -9.66 -3.39
N VAL A 484 22.43 -9.46 -4.34
CA VAL A 484 22.40 -10.14 -5.65
C VAL A 484 22.72 -11.65 -5.52
N ASP A 485 23.58 -12.03 -4.59
CA ASP A 485 23.88 -13.44 -4.34
C ASP A 485 22.67 -14.19 -3.74
N LYS A 486 21.84 -13.52 -2.92
CA LYS A 486 20.62 -14.08 -2.34
C LYS A 486 19.45 -14.15 -3.32
N ASP A 487 19.26 -13.11 -4.14
CA ASP A 487 18.25 -13.09 -5.21
C ASP A 487 18.86 -12.52 -6.50
N PRO A 488 19.44 -13.38 -7.36
CA PRO A 488 19.98 -12.93 -8.65
C PRO A 488 18.94 -12.35 -9.62
N MET A 489 17.64 -12.56 -9.34
CA MET A 489 16.52 -12.06 -10.13
C MET A 489 15.93 -10.76 -9.56
N ASN A 490 16.56 -10.14 -8.57
CA ASN A 490 16.17 -8.84 -8.05
C ASN A 490 16.73 -7.72 -8.96
N PRO A 491 15.88 -7.02 -9.74
CA PRO A 491 16.33 -5.99 -10.66
C PRO A 491 16.89 -4.75 -9.93
N GLU A 492 16.34 -4.40 -8.77
CA GLU A 492 16.81 -3.26 -7.96
C GLU A 492 18.21 -3.51 -7.40
N ALA A 493 18.44 -4.70 -6.82
CA ALA A 493 19.76 -5.07 -6.31
C ALA A 493 20.84 -5.02 -7.40
N ARG A 494 20.51 -5.50 -8.61
CA ARG A 494 21.39 -5.43 -9.77
C ARG A 494 21.66 -4.00 -10.22
N TYR A 495 20.62 -3.19 -10.31
CA TYR A 495 20.73 -1.79 -10.69
C TYR A 495 21.61 -1.01 -9.71
N LEU A 496 21.32 -1.12 -8.41
CA LEU A 496 22.09 -0.41 -7.37
C LEU A 496 23.55 -0.86 -7.34
N ARG A 497 23.83 -2.17 -7.53
CA ARG A 497 25.20 -2.67 -7.63
C ARG A 497 25.91 -2.14 -8.86
N GLY A 498 25.25 -2.13 -10.01
CA GLY A 498 25.78 -1.55 -11.24
C GLY A 498 26.13 -0.06 -11.08
N LEU A 499 25.25 0.74 -10.47
CA LEU A 499 25.51 2.15 -10.18
C LEU A 499 26.68 2.34 -9.20
N SER A 500 26.71 1.56 -8.11
CA SER A 500 27.81 1.60 -7.14
C SER A 500 29.16 1.29 -7.80
N LEU A 501 29.21 0.33 -8.71
CA LEU A 501 30.42 -0.02 -9.47
C LEU A 501 30.81 1.11 -10.43
N LEU A 502 29.87 1.74 -11.14
CA LEU A 502 30.16 2.89 -12.01
C LEU A 502 30.69 4.09 -11.21
N GLY A 503 30.09 4.36 -10.03
CA GLY A 503 30.50 5.45 -9.15
C GLY A 503 31.91 5.30 -8.57
N LYS A 504 32.46 4.09 -8.52
CA LYS A 504 33.85 3.83 -8.08
C LYS A 504 34.91 4.19 -9.13
N LEU A 505 34.50 4.31 -10.39
CA LEU A 505 35.41 4.62 -11.48
C LEU A 505 35.44 6.13 -11.73
N ARG A 506 36.62 6.72 -11.61
CA ARG A 506 36.85 8.08 -12.07
C ARG A 506 36.79 8.15 -13.60
N ALA A 507 36.58 9.33 -14.15
CA ALA A 507 36.43 9.51 -15.58
C ALA A 507 37.62 8.95 -16.39
N ASP A 508 38.84 9.11 -15.91
CA ASP A 508 40.07 8.57 -16.50
C ASP A 508 40.23 7.05 -16.39
N GLN A 509 39.50 6.40 -15.48
CA GLN A 509 39.47 4.95 -15.29
C GLN A 509 38.37 4.23 -16.07
N ARG A 510 37.44 4.97 -16.68
CA ARG A 510 36.35 4.40 -17.48
C ARG A 510 36.84 4.00 -18.86
N THR A 511 37.77 3.06 -18.92
CA THR A 511 38.26 2.49 -20.18
C THR A 511 37.43 1.30 -20.63
N PRO A 512 37.26 1.05 -21.94
CA PRO A 512 36.38 0.00 -22.47
C PRO A 512 36.60 -1.40 -21.90
N ASN A 513 37.84 -1.74 -21.59
CA ASN A 513 38.22 -3.07 -21.08
C ASN A 513 38.36 -3.14 -19.56
N HIS A 514 37.98 -2.10 -18.81
CA HIS A 514 38.10 -2.10 -17.36
C HIS A 514 37.16 -3.16 -16.73
N PRO A 515 37.67 -4.09 -15.91
CA PRO A 515 36.87 -5.22 -15.42
C PRO A 515 35.67 -4.78 -14.56
N VAL A 516 35.81 -3.70 -13.79
CA VAL A 516 34.72 -3.15 -12.98
C VAL A 516 33.61 -2.58 -13.88
N LEU A 517 33.98 -1.88 -14.97
CA LEU A 517 33.02 -1.36 -15.93
C LEU A 517 32.24 -2.48 -16.63
N LYS A 518 32.93 -3.56 -17.01
CA LYS A 518 32.30 -4.74 -17.62
C LYS A 518 31.27 -5.36 -16.66
N ARG A 519 31.64 -5.57 -15.40
CA ARG A 519 30.73 -6.12 -14.37
C ARG A 519 29.54 -5.18 -14.12
N ALA A 520 29.75 -3.86 -14.05
CA ALA A 520 28.67 -2.89 -13.92
C ALA A 520 27.68 -3.00 -15.09
N THR A 521 28.20 -3.08 -16.33
CA THR A 521 27.38 -3.22 -17.53
C THR A 521 26.58 -4.52 -17.52
N GLU A 522 27.17 -5.63 -17.09
CA GLU A 522 26.47 -6.94 -16.96
C GLU A 522 25.31 -6.85 -15.96
N ASP A 523 25.51 -6.21 -14.80
CA ASP A 523 24.46 -6.03 -13.81
C ASP A 523 23.33 -5.13 -14.32
N LEU A 524 23.67 -4.00 -14.96
CA LEU A 524 22.70 -3.07 -15.53
C LEU A 524 21.91 -3.68 -16.69
N ALA A 525 22.58 -4.48 -17.54
CA ALA A 525 21.90 -5.20 -18.62
C ALA A 525 20.92 -6.25 -18.07
N GLN A 526 21.28 -6.94 -16.99
CA GLN A 526 20.37 -7.85 -16.30
C GLN A 526 19.21 -7.09 -15.63
N ALA A 527 19.45 -5.92 -15.02
CA ALA A 527 18.38 -5.10 -14.46
C ALA A 527 17.36 -4.70 -15.54
N VAL A 528 17.82 -4.22 -16.71
CA VAL A 528 16.95 -3.88 -17.86
C VAL A 528 16.21 -5.12 -18.39
N LYS A 529 16.84 -6.29 -18.41
CA LYS A 529 16.19 -7.53 -18.83
C LYS A 529 15.08 -7.96 -17.86
N LEU A 530 15.29 -7.80 -16.54
CA LEU A 530 14.35 -8.17 -15.49
C LEU A 530 13.20 -7.18 -15.36
N ASN A 531 13.46 -5.89 -15.59
CA ASN A 531 12.45 -4.84 -15.68
C ASN A 531 12.72 -3.95 -16.89
N PRO A 532 12.16 -4.30 -18.05
CA PRO A 532 12.35 -3.53 -19.28
C PRO A 532 11.54 -2.21 -19.32
N HIS A 533 10.69 -1.92 -18.37
CA HIS A 533 9.83 -0.74 -18.31
C HIS A 533 10.39 0.38 -17.45
N HIS A 534 11.50 0.15 -16.73
CA HIS A 534 12.10 1.15 -15.87
C HIS A 534 13.12 2.01 -16.62
N TYR A 535 12.77 3.26 -16.88
CA TYR A 535 13.60 4.17 -17.69
C TYR A 535 14.99 4.45 -17.08
N LEU A 536 15.11 4.54 -15.72
CA LEU A 536 16.40 4.74 -15.06
C LEU A 536 17.38 3.59 -15.29
N TYR A 537 16.88 2.35 -15.41
CA TYR A 537 17.75 1.21 -15.72
C TYR A 537 18.33 1.32 -17.13
N ALA A 538 17.52 1.79 -18.10
CA ALA A 538 17.96 2.03 -19.44
C ALA A 538 18.98 3.19 -19.51
N LEU A 539 18.77 4.27 -18.75
CA LEU A 539 19.72 5.39 -18.68
C LEU A 539 21.08 4.97 -18.11
N ALA A 540 21.07 4.21 -17.01
CA ALA A 540 22.31 3.73 -16.41
C ALA A 540 23.07 2.77 -17.33
N LEU A 541 22.35 1.90 -18.04
CA LEU A 541 22.96 0.99 -19.01
C LEU A 541 23.54 1.76 -20.21
N ALA A 542 22.87 2.82 -20.66
CA ALA A 542 23.38 3.69 -21.73
C ALA A 542 24.71 4.36 -21.32
N ASP A 543 24.81 4.91 -20.09
CA ASP A 543 26.06 5.48 -19.58
C ASP A 543 27.20 4.45 -19.53
N ALA A 544 26.88 3.22 -19.11
CA ALA A 544 27.84 2.12 -19.08
C ALA A 544 28.31 1.69 -20.49
N TYR A 545 27.40 1.68 -21.48
CA TYR A 545 27.77 1.39 -22.88
C TYR A 545 28.60 2.52 -23.49
N ASP A 546 28.24 3.77 -23.25
CA ASP A 546 29.05 4.92 -23.72
C ASP A 546 30.48 4.88 -23.14
N ALA A 547 30.62 4.56 -21.85
CA ALA A 547 31.91 4.40 -21.21
C ALA A 547 32.74 3.23 -21.84
N GLN A 548 32.08 2.25 -22.46
CA GLN A 548 32.71 1.15 -23.20
C GLN A 548 32.91 1.45 -24.69
N SER A 549 32.62 2.68 -25.14
CA SER A 549 32.62 3.06 -26.56
C SER A 549 31.63 2.26 -27.42
N ARG A 550 30.60 1.69 -26.82
CA ARG A 550 29.48 0.97 -27.47
C ARG A 550 28.33 1.94 -27.75
N HIS A 551 28.62 2.95 -28.56
CA HIS A 551 27.77 4.12 -28.74
C HIS A 551 26.41 3.81 -29.38
N GLN A 552 26.34 2.83 -30.28
CA GLN A 552 25.09 2.44 -30.92
C GLN A 552 24.14 1.79 -29.89
N GLU A 553 24.67 0.93 -29.04
CA GLU A 553 23.88 0.27 -27.99
C GLU A 553 23.46 1.26 -26.90
N ALA A 554 24.32 2.25 -26.58
CA ALA A 554 23.98 3.36 -25.71
C ALA A 554 22.79 4.15 -26.25
N LEU A 555 22.82 4.52 -27.55
CA LEU A 555 21.75 5.27 -28.20
C LEU A 555 20.42 4.49 -28.22
N GLU A 556 20.46 3.17 -28.40
CA GLU A 556 19.26 2.33 -28.30
C GLU A 556 18.62 2.38 -26.92
N GLN A 557 19.44 2.34 -25.85
CA GLN A 557 18.92 2.46 -24.47
C GLN A 557 18.43 3.87 -24.16
N LEU A 558 19.07 4.91 -24.68
CA LEU A 558 18.59 6.29 -24.57
C LEU A 558 17.24 6.49 -25.25
N HIS A 559 17.07 5.97 -26.46
CA HIS A 559 15.77 6.01 -27.16
C HIS A 559 14.70 5.26 -26.36
N ARG A 560 15.05 4.11 -25.80
CA ARG A 560 14.14 3.35 -24.91
C ARG A 560 13.72 4.19 -23.70
N ALA A 561 14.66 4.83 -23.02
CA ALA A 561 14.38 5.67 -21.86
C ALA A 561 13.47 6.85 -22.23
N LEU A 562 13.69 7.48 -23.39
CA LEU A 562 12.86 8.57 -23.90
C LEU A 562 11.43 8.12 -24.25
N ILE A 563 11.24 6.90 -24.73
CA ILE A 563 9.89 6.34 -24.97
C ILE A 563 9.18 6.10 -23.63
N LEU A 564 9.89 5.57 -22.64
CA LEU A 564 9.32 5.26 -21.33
C LEU A 564 9.06 6.51 -20.48
N ALA A 565 9.89 7.54 -20.62
CA ALA A 565 9.83 8.77 -19.85
C ALA A 565 10.13 10.01 -20.73
N PRO A 566 9.22 10.36 -21.67
CA PRO A 566 9.49 11.39 -22.69
C PRO A 566 9.60 12.79 -22.12
N LEU A 567 8.96 13.04 -20.98
CA LEU A 567 8.94 14.34 -20.30
C LEU A 567 9.99 14.45 -19.19
N HIS A 568 10.74 13.38 -18.93
CA HIS A 568 11.72 13.37 -17.87
C HIS A 568 12.99 14.07 -18.30
N GLU A 569 13.39 15.12 -17.57
CA GLU A 569 14.59 15.91 -17.84
C GLU A 569 15.85 15.05 -17.94
N GLU A 570 16.00 14.07 -17.05
CA GLU A 570 17.17 13.17 -17.02
C GLU A 570 17.33 12.36 -18.32
N SER A 571 16.23 11.90 -18.92
CA SER A 571 16.27 11.16 -20.19
C SER A 571 16.77 12.04 -21.34
N ARG A 572 16.29 13.29 -21.40
CA ARG A 572 16.69 14.27 -22.41
C ARG A 572 18.14 14.72 -22.19
N MET A 573 18.53 14.95 -20.93
CA MET A 573 19.90 15.33 -20.56
C MET A 573 20.89 14.21 -20.90
N ALA A 574 20.56 12.96 -20.64
CA ALA A 574 21.42 11.83 -20.97
C ALA A 574 21.69 11.72 -22.47
N LEU A 575 20.66 11.98 -23.32
CA LEU A 575 20.84 12.05 -24.77
C LEU A 575 21.78 13.19 -25.16
N ALA A 576 21.65 14.36 -24.55
CA ALA A 576 22.54 15.50 -24.81
C ALA A 576 23.99 15.20 -24.44
N VAL A 577 24.24 14.57 -23.28
CA VAL A 577 25.57 14.13 -22.83
C VAL A 577 26.16 13.10 -23.80
N HIS A 578 25.35 12.17 -24.32
CA HIS A 578 25.78 11.19 -25.32
C HIS A 578 26.32 11.87 -26.59
N TRP A 579 25.57 12.79 -27.18
CA TRP A 579 26.02 13.52 -28.39
C TRP A 579 27.23 14.40 -28.09
N HIS A 580 27.31 14.99 -26.91
CA HIS A 580 28.47 15.78 -26.50
C HIS A 580 29.74 14.91 -26.44
N ARG A 581 29.69 13.72 -25.83
CA ARG A 581 30.81 12.77 -25.77
C ARG A 581 31.29 12.33 -27.17
N LEU A 582 30.37 12.25 -28.12
CA LEU A 582 30.68 11.92 -29.52
C LEU A 582 31.22 13.10 -30.35
N GLY A 583 31.35 14.30 -29.76
CA GLY A 583 31.75 15.51 -30.49
C GLY A 583 30.71 16.03 -31.46
N GLN A 584 29.46 15.52 -31.41
CA GLN A 584 28.34 15.96 -32.25
C GLN A 584 27.64 17.17 -31.59
N PHE A 585 28.36 18.29 -31.54
CA PHE A 585 27.96 19.45 -30.73
C PHE A 585 26.63 20.08 -31.16
N GLU A 586 26.28 20.05 -32.47
CA GLU A 586 24.97 20.56 -32.92
C GLU A 586 23.80 19.75 -32.35
N LYS A 587 23.94 18.42 -32.37
CA LYS A 587 22.92 17.54 -31.78
C LYS A 587 22.90 17.68 -30.27
N ALA A 588 24.06 17.80 -29.64
CA ALA A 588 24.17 18.00 -28.20
C ALA A 588 23.47 19.29 -27.76
N GLU A 589 23.72 20.42 -28.47
CA GLU A 589 23.08 21.70 -28.18
C GLU A 589 21.55 21.63 -28.33
N ALA A 590 21.05 21.05 -29.42
CA ALA A 590 19.62 20.86 -29.61
C ALA A 590 18.99 20.01 -28.50
N ALA A 591 19.67 18.95 -28.07
CA ALA A 591 19.21 18.08 -26.98
C ALA A 591 19.27 18.77 -25.59
N TYR A 592 20.31 19.61 -25.34
CA TYR A 592 20.38 20.43 -24.12
C TYR A 592 19.26 21.47 -24.07
N LEU A 593 18.95 22.14 -25.18
CA LEU A 593 17.84 23.10 -25.28
C LEU A 593 16.51 22.39 -24.97
N TRP A 594 16.31 21.22 -25.60
CA TRP A 594 15.11 20.42 -25.36
C TRP A 594 14.98 19.95 -23.90
N ALA A 595 16.07 19.58 -23.25
CA ALA A 595 16.08 19.26 -21.80
C ALA A 595 15.75 20.50 -20.95
N GLY A 596 16.27 21.67 -21.33
CA GLY A 596 16.01 22.95 -20.67
C GLY A 596 14.56 23.43 -20.78
N GLU A 597 13.88 23.17 -21.90
CA GLU A 597 12.46 23.48 -22.06
C GLU A 597 11.58 22.72 -21.06
N ALA A 598 11.88 21.45 -20.79
CA ALA A 598 11.19 20.68 -19.78
C ALA A 598 11.36 21.26 -18.36
N LYS A 599 12.47 21.93 -18.10
CA LYS A 599 12.82 22.52 -16.80
C LYS A 599 12.20 23.90 -16.59
N ALA A 600 12.08 24.72 -17.62
CA ALA A 600 11.48 26.06 -17.52
C ALA A 600 10.01 26.00 -17.05
N MET A 601 9.36 24.85 -17.21
CA MET A 601 7.99 24.60 -16.74
C MET A 601 7.90 24.14 -15.27
N ASN A 602 9.04 23.80 -14.62
CA ASN A 602 9.10 23.24 -13.26
C ASN A 602 9.85 24.16 -12.27
N GLU A 603 9.49 25.42 -12.15
CA GLU A 603 10.29 26.51 -11.54
C GLU A 603 10.65 26.45 -10.05
N GLU A 604 10.27 25.47 -9.25
CA GLU A 604 10.42 25.57 -7.78
C GLU A 604 11.53 24.75 -7.11
N GLY A 605 12.53 24.22 -7.78
CA GLY A 605 13.48 23.38 -7.04
C GLY A 605 14.93 23.26 -7.46
N SER A 606 15.44 24.00 -8.45
CA SER A 606 16.69 23.58 -9.08
C SER A 606 17.72 24.65 -9.43
N SER A 607 18.19 25.45 -8.45
CA SER A 607 19.28 26.40 -8.72
C SER A 607 20.60 25.73 -9.14
N ARG A 608 20.95 24.56 -8.62
CA ARG A 608 22.19 23.83 -8.93
C ARG A 608 22.27 23.31 -10.38
N TRP A 609 21.14 22.87 -10.95
CA TRP A 609 21.11 22.32 -12.31
C TRP A 609 21.11 23.40 -13.39
N ILE A 610 20.45 24.54 -13.12
CA ILE A 610 20.46 25.70 -14.04
C ILE A 610 21.88 26.20 -14.28
N ASP A 611 22.70 26.24 -13.25
CA ASP A 611 24.08 26.69 -13.35
C ASP A 611 24.95 25.69 -14.14
N ASN A 612 24.77 24.38 -13.89
CA ASN A 612 25.44 23.33 -14.66
C ASN A 612 25.02 23.33 -16.15
N TYR A 613 23.73 23.52 -16.43
CA TYR A 613 23.20 23.61 -17.78
C TYR A 613 23.75 24.83 -18.53
N ARG A 614 23.80 26.00 -17.90
CA ARG A 614 24.41 27.22 -18.47
C ARG A 614 25.89 27.02 -18.72
N LEU A 615 26.62 26.39 -17.81
CA LEU A 615 28.05 26.07 -17.97
C LEU A 615 28.27 25.10 -19.14
N LEU A 616 27.43 24.08 -19.30
CA LEU A 616 27.51 23.13 -20.42
C LEU A 616 27.22 23.80 -21.77
N LEU A 617 26.19 24.66 -21.85
CA LEU A 617 25.92 25.45 -23.04
C LEU A 617 27.04 26.42 -23.38
N GLN A 618 27.61 27.11 -22.40
CA GLN A 618 28.77 27.97 -22.57
C GLN A 618 29.98 27.17 -23.05
N HIS A 619 30.19 25.99 -22.54
CA HIS A 619 31.29 25.12 -22.97
C HIS A 619 31.13 24.66 -24.42
N VAL A 620 29.92 24.27 -24.84
CA VAL A 620 29.62 23.94 -26.24
C VAL A 620 29.81 25.15 -27.16
N ALA A 621 29.38 26.32 -26.73
CA ALA A 621 29.58 27.57 -27.49
C ALA A 621 31.07 27.94 -27.65
N LEU A 622 31.87 27.76 -26.60
CA LEU A 622 33.31 27.99 -26.63
C LEU A 622 34.04 27.01 -27.57
N ILE A 623 33.69 25.74 -27.56
CA ILE A 623 34.26 24.73 -28.47
C ILE A 623 33.94 25.05 -29.93
N ARG A 624 32.72 25.52 -30.21
CA ARG A 624 32.33 25.97 -31.59
C ARG A 624 33.11 27.17 -32.09
N GLN A 625 33.53 28.06 -31.20
CA GLN A 625 34.31 29.25 -31.52
C GLN A 625 35.80 28.98 -31.61
N SER A 626 36.28 27.83 -31.16
CA SER A 626 37.68 27.44 -31.27
C SER A 626 37.99 26.99 -32.70
N PRO A 627 38.99 27.55 -33.40
CA PRO A 627 39.37 27.09 -34.72
C PRO A 627 39.80 25.60 -34.64
N PRO A 628 39.52 24.80 -35.68
CA PRO A 628 39.93 23.41 -35.70
C PRO A 628 41.44 23.34 -35.48
N SER A 629 41.85 22.65 -34.42
CA SER A 629 43.28 22.33 -34.18
C SER A 629 43.75 21.47 -35.37
N ASN A 630 44.64 22.05 -36.17
CA ASN A 630 45.33 21.36 -37.26
C ASN A 630 46.05 20.12 -36.81
#